data_32c62ac47663ba835b631685d00762e9
#
_entry.id   32c62ac47663ba835b631685d00762e9
#
_cell.length_a   1.000
_cell.length_b   1.000
_cell.length_c   1.000
_cell.angle_alpha   90.00
_cell.angle_beta   90.00
_cell.angle_gamma   90.00
#
_symmetry.space_group_name_H-M   'P 1'
#
loop_
_entity.id
_entity.type
_entity.pdbx_description
1 polymer ?
#
loop_
_entity_poly.entity_id
_entity_poly.type
_entity_poly.pdbx_seq_one_letter_code
_entity_poly.pdbx_strand_id
1 'polypeptide(L)'
;TLAEYHIEPGYGIYTDMNAIRADEKLGNLHSLYVDQWDWERVIRPENRNVDFLKEIVTRIYAAMVRTEYMVYEMYPQIKPCLPSPHKLHFIHAEELLRLYPDLSPKEREHAITKAHRAVFIIGIGCKLSNGKKHDGRAPDYDDYSTIDQNGLPGLNGDLLLWDDVLQRSIELSSMGISVD
;
A
#
# COMPACT_ATOMS: atom_id res chain seq x y z
N THR A 1 19.12 -5.37 -10.82
CA THR A 1 19.30 -3.89 -10.98
C THR A 1 20.05 -3.31 -9.78
N LEU A 2 19.58 -3.46 -8.54
CA LEU A 2 20.27 -2.93 -7.33
C LEU A 2 21.71 -3.42 -7.20
N ALA A 3 21.96 -4.71 -7.46
CA ALA A 3 23.30 -5.31 -7.45
C ALA A 3 24.18 -4.76 -8.57
N GLU A 4 23.63 -4.50 -9.75
CA GLU A 4 24.34 -3.93 -10.90
C GLU A 4 24.85 -2.52 -10.61
N TYR A 5 24.05 -1.72 -9.91
CA TYR A 5 24.41 -0.37 -9.50
C TYR A 5 25.19 -0.31 -8.17
N HIS A 6 25.49 -1.45 -7.55
CA HIS A 6 26.22 -1.53 -6.27
C HIS A 6 25.58 -0.69 -5.15
N ILE A 7 24.25 -0.72 -5.05
CA ILE A 7 23.52 0.06 -4.06
C ILE A 7 23.71 -0.54 -2.67
N GLU A 8 24.20 0.27 -1.75
CA GLU A 8 24.44 -0.12 -0.36
C GLU A 8 23.13 -0.28 0.44
N PRO A 9 23.10 -1.17 1.45
CA PRO A 9 21.96 -1.31 2.35
C PRO A 9 21.53 0.02 2.98
N GLY A 10 20.22 0.31 2.91
CA GLY A 10 19.64 1.56 3.38
C GLY A 10 19.46 2.62 2.30
N TYR A 11 20.10 2.44 1.14
CA TYR A 11 19.91 3.26 -0.04
C TYR A 11 19.06 2.54 -1.07
N GLY A 12 18.63 3.26 -2.09
CA GLY A 12 17.78 2.74 -3.14
C GLY A 12 17.87 3.56 -4.42
N ILE A 13 17.10 3.13 -5.38
CA ILE A 13 16.88 3.83 -6.64
C ILE A 13 15.40 4.14 -6.79
N TYR A 14 15.10 5.15 -7.54
CA TYR A 14 13.73 5.44 -7.97
C TYR A 14 13.72 5.81 -9.44
N THR A 15 12.59 5.64 -10.06
CA THR A 15 12.34 6.07 -11.44
C THR A 15 11.09 6.93 -11.47
N ASP A 16 11.14 7.98 -12.30
CA ASP A 16 10.00 8.78 -12.70
C ASP A 16 9.72 8.37 -14.15
N MET A 17 8.70 7.55 -14.34
CA MET A 17 8.44 6.92 -15.63
C MET A 17 7.00 7.10 -16.08
N ASN A 18 6.81 6.98 -17.40
CA ASN A 18 5.51 6.92 -18.02
C ASN A 18 5.21 5.48 -18.42
N ALA A 19 4.02 5.01 -18.11
CA ALA A 19 3.59 3.65 -18.41
C ALA A 19 2.25 3.63 -19.17
N ILE A 20 2.11 2.65 -20.06
CA ILE A 20 0.85 2.36 -20.76
C ILE A 20 0.29 1.07 -20.19
N ARG A 21 -0.93 1.14 -19.65
CA ARG A 21 -1.67 0.01 -19.10
C ARG A 21 -2.70 -0.46 -20.10
N ALA A 22 -2.29 -1.32 -21.04
CA ALA A 22 -3.09 -1.73 -22.20
C ALA A 22 -4.44 -2.38 -21.81
N ASP A 23 -4.48 -3.10 -20.70
CA ASP A 23 -5.67 -3.84 -20.24
C ASP A 23 -6.45 -3.09 -19.15
N GLU A 24 -6.15 -1.80 -18.90
CA GLU A 24 -6.80 -1.01 -17.86
C GLU A 24 -8.26 -0.71 -18.19
N LYS A 25 -9.14 -0.89 -17.21
CA LYS A 25 -10.53 -0.45 -17.32
C LYS A 25 -10.61 1.04 -17.00
N LEU A 26 -10.78 1.85 -18.03
CA LEU A 26 -10.80 3.30 -17.91
C LEU A 26 -11.95 3.83 -17.06
N GLY A 27 -11.67 4.86 -16.29
CA GLY A 27 -12.64 5.51 -15.40
C GLY A 27 -12.12 6.86 -14.91
N ASN A 28 -12.78 7.43 -13.91
CA ASN A 28 -12.37 8.73 -13.34
C ASN A 28 -11.03 8.64 -12.58
N LEU A 29 -10.60 7.44 -12.18
CA LEU A 29 -9.37 7.21 -11.41
C LEU A 29 -8.33 6.41 -12.18
N HIS A 30 -8.69 5.82 -13.32
CA HIS A 30 -7.81 4.92 -14.06
C HIS A 30 -7.66 5.41 -15.50
N SER A 31 -6.43 5.60 -15.92
CA SER A 31 -6.05 6.03 -17.26
C SER A 31 -5.23 4.95 -17.96
N LEU A 32 -5.28 4.96 -19.29
CA LEU A 32 -4.43 4.13 -20.13
C LEU A 32 -2.95 4.53 -20.01
N TYR A 33 -2.70 5.82 -19.87
CA TYR A 33 -1.37 6.41 -19.70
C TYR A 33 -1.25 6.98 -18.29
N VAL A 34 -0.20 6.59 -17.57
CA VAL A 34 0.05 7.00 -16.17
C VAL A 34 1.48 7.46 -16.00
N ASP A 35 1.67 8.50 -15.20
CA ASP A 35 2.95 8.84 -14.61
C ASP A 35 3.10 8.01 -13.34
N GLN A 36 4.23 7.36 -13.18
CA GLN A 36 4.47 6.45 -12.08
C GLN A 36 5.84 6.69 -11.47
N TRP A 37 5.88 6.84 -10.15
CA TRP A 37 7.10 6.74 -9.38
C TRP A 37 7.22 5.34 -8.84
N ASP A 38 8.27 4.66 -9.26
CA ASP A 38 8.62 3.35 -8.76
C ASP A 38 9.96 3.41 -8.05
N TRP A 39 10.18 2.57 -7.05
CA TRP A 39 11.39 2.61 -6.25
C TRP A 39 11.74 1.25 -5.68
N GLU A 40 13.03 1.02 -5.52
CA GLU A 40 13.59 -0.15 -4.86
C GLU A 40 14.62 0.29 -3.83
N ARG A 41 14.64 -0.35 -2.68
CA ARG A 41 15.58 -0.08 -1.60
C ARG A 41 16.25 -1.37 -1.16
N VAL A 42 17.59 -1.34 -1.05
CA VAL A 42 18.34 -2.46 -0.46
C VAL A 42 18.11 -2.48 1.04
N ILE A 43 17.67 -3.62 1.54
CA ILE A 43 17.48 -3.88 2.96
C ILE A 43 18.45 -4.97 3.44
N ARG A 44 18.69 -5.02 4.74
CA ARG A 44 19.46 -6.11 5.35
C ARG A 44 18.54 -7.28 5.70
N PRO A 45 19.04 -8.51 5.80
CA PRO A 45 18.22 -9.67 6.16
C PRO A 45 17.39 -9.48 7.44
N GLU A 46 17.96 -8.83 8.47
CA GLU A 46 17.27 -8.53 9.73
C GLU A 46 16.06 -7.57 9.57
N ASN A 47 16.02 -6.80 8.48
CA ASN A 47 14.91 -5.91 8.15
C ASN A 47 13.77 -6.63 7.40
N ARG A 48 13.93 -7.92 7.08
CA ARG A 48 12.90 -8.69 6.38
C ARG A 48 11.80 -9.13 7.35
N ASN A 49 11.00 -8.17 7.79
CA ASN A 49 9.90 -8.39 8.73
C ASN A 49 8.79 -7.34 8.59
N VAL A 50 7.64 -7.62 9.20
CA VAL A 50 6.45 -6.76 9.10
C VAL A 50 6.63 -5.43 9.84
N ASP A 51 7.45 -5.38 10.88
CA ASP A 51 7.66 -4.14 11.64
C ASP A 51 8.46 -3.13 10.81
N PHE A 52 9.48 -3.61 10.09
CA PHE A 52 10.21 -2.77 9.13
C PHE A 52 9.31 -2.30 7.98
N LEU A 53 8.45 -3.17 7.45
CA LEU A 53 7.46 -2.77 6.44
C LEU A 53 6.56 -1.63 6.97
N LYS A 54 6.02 -1.78 8.18
CA LYS A 54 5.19 -0.74 8.83
C LYS A 54 5.95 0.58 9.04
N GLU A 55 7.23 0.52 9.40
CA GLU A 55 8.08 1.71 9.52
C GLU A 55 8.17 2.46 8.19
N ILE A 56 8.49 1.75 7.10
CA ILE A 56 8.62 2.36 5.76
C ILE A 56 7.28 2.95 5.30
N VAL A 57 6.19 2.20 5.45
CA VAL A 57 4.83 2.66 5.11
C VAL A 57 4.48 3.94 5.89
N THR A 58 4.77 3.97 7.19
CA THR A 58 4.50 5.16 8.02
C THR A 58 5.30 6.38 7.55
N ARG A 59 6.56 6.19 7.14
CA ARG A 59 7.40 7.27 6.61
C ARG A 59 6.87 7.80 5.28
N ILE A 60 6.44 6.92 4.38
CA ILE A 60 5.83 7.30 3.10
C ILE A 60 4.52 8.05 3.34
N TYR A 61 3.67 7.52 4.21
CA TYR A 61 2.41 8.16 4.57
C TYR A 61 2.63 9.55 5.22
N ALA A 62 3.66 9.70 6.05
CA ALA A 62 4.03 11.01 6.61
C ALA A 62 4.41 12.03 5.52
N ALA A 63 5.09 11.58 4.45
CA ALA A 63 5.36 12.44 3.30
C ALA A 63 4.08 12.86 2.56
N MET A 64 3.10 11.94 2.41
CA MET A 64 1.79 12.25 1.82
C MET A 64 1.02 13.29 2.63
N VAL A 65 0.96 13.12 3.96
CA VAL A 65 0.33 14.10 4.86
C VAL A 65 0.99 15.47 4.75
N ARG A 66 2.33 15.51 4.70
CA ARG A 66 3.07 16.75 4.49
C ARG A 66 2.73 17.39 3.15
N THR A 67 2.64 16.62 2.09
CA THR A 67 2.27 17.11 0.75
C THR A 67 0.86 17.70 0.76
N GLU A 68 -0.10 17.09 1.45
CA GLU A 68 -1.45 17.61 1.61
C GLU A 68 -1.44 19.01 2.27
N TYR A 69 -0.63 19.20 3.32
CA TYR A 69 -0.47 20.51 3.95
C TYR A 69 0.20 21.53 3.02
N MET A 70 1.19 21.15 2.23
CA MET A 70 1.80 22.06 1.24
C MET A 70 0.79 22.48 0.17
N VAL A 71 -0.09 21.57 -0.27
CA VAL A 71 -1.18 21.90 -1.18
C VAL A 71 -2.18 22.85 -0.53
N TYR A 72 -2.52 22.64 0.73
CA TYR A 72 -3.40 23.54 1.49
C TYR A 72 -2.80 24.94 1.64
N GLU A 73 -1.49 25.07 1.88
CA GLU A 73 -0.82 26.38 1.96
C GLU A 73 -0.93 27.17 0.66
N MET A 74 -0.85 26.47 -0.50
CA MET A 74 -1.01 27.10 -1.82
C MET A 74 -2.47 27.32 -2.21
N TYR A 75 -3.36 26.43 -1.75
CA TYR A 75 -4.79 26.43 -2.10
C TYR A 75 -5.65 26.27 -0.86
N PRO A 76 -5.88 27.32 -0.05
CA PRO A 76 -6.56 27.23 1.25
C PRO A 76 -8.01 26.72 1.20
N GLN A 77 -8.62 26.68 0.04
CA GLN A 77 -9.94 26.09 -0.16
C GLN A 77 -9.91 24.55 -0.10
N ILE A 78 -8.74 23.91 -0.31
CA ILE A 78 -8.54 22.45 -0.23
C ILE A 78 -8.04 22.13 1.19
N LYS A 79 -8.97 21.82 2.09
CA LYS A 79 -8.61 21.56 3.50
C LYS A 79 -8.00 20.17 3.66
N PRO A 80 -6.95 20.03 4.51
CA PRO A 80 -6.40 18.73 4.85
C PRO A 80 -7.44 17.81 5.48
N CYS A 81 -7.44 16.55 5.11
CA CYS A 81 -8.38 15.54 5.60
C CYS A 81 -7.70 14.24 6.06
N LEU A 82 -6.42 14.08 5.78
CA LEU A 82 -5.67 12.89 6.16
C LEU A 82 -5.39 12.85 7.67
N PRO A 83 -5.58 11.72 8.34
CA PRO A 83 -5.17 11.57 9.73
C PRO A 83 -3.64 11.65 9.86
N SER A 84 -3.19 12.09 11.02
CA SER A 84 -1.76 12.15 11.33
C SER A 84 -1.09 10.75 11.23
N PRO A 85 0.22 10.67 10.92
CA PRO A 85 0.89 9.40 10.63
C PRO A 85 0.77 8.33 11.72
N HIS A 86 0.73 8.73 13.00
CA HIS A 86 0.54 7.79 14.10
C HIS A 86 -0.88 7.21 14.20
N LYS A 87 -1.82 7.70 13.40
CA LYS A 87 -3.20 7.17 13.29
C LYS A 87 -3.39 6.30 12.04
N LEU A 88 -2.34 6.06 11.26
CA LEU A 88 -2.40 5.10 10.17
C LEU A 88 -2.74 3.73 10.75
N HIS A 89 -3.83 3.15 10.26
CA HIS A 89 -4.30 1.86 10.72
C HIS A 89 -3.67 0.73 9.89
N PHE A 90 -3.07 -0.23 10.59
CA PHE A 90 -2.54 -1.45 9.97
C PHE A 90 -3.44 -2.62 10.29
N ILE A 91 -3.80 -3.39 9.28
CA ILE A 91 -4.61 -4.60 9.42
C ILE A 91 -4.16 -5.65 8.41
N HIS A 92 -4.14 -6.91 8.82
CA HIS A 92 -3.89 -8.00 7.89
C HIS A 92 -5.17 -8.37 7.13
N ALA A 93 -5.05 -8.80 5.86
CA ALA A 93 -6.18 -9.20 5.03
C ALA A 93 -7.02 -10.33 5.65
N GLU A 94 -6.39 -11.24 6.41
CA GLU A 94 -7.07 -12.28 7.17
C GLU A 94 -7.91 -11.72 8.33
N GLU A 95 -7.38 -10.73 9.06
CA GLU A 95 -8.11 -10.07 10.14
C GLU A 95 -9.28 -9.26 9.57
N LEU A 96 -9.06 -8.60 8.44
CA LEU A 96 -10.10 -7.87 7.72
C LEU A 96 -11.22 -8.81 7.23
N LEU A 97 -10.88 -10.02 6.76
CA LEU A 97 -11.86 -11.05 6.44
C LEU A 97 -12.69 -11.46 7.67
N ARG A 98 -12.05 -11.64 8.84
CA ARG A 98 -12.76 -12.00 10.08
C ARG A 98 -13.70 -10.90 10.57
N LEU A 99 -13.31 -9.63 10.40
CA LEU A 99 -14.15 -8.49 10.77
C LEU A 99 -15.39 -8.36 9.87
N TYR A 100 -15.26 -8.66 8.59
CA TYR A 100 -16.32 -8.50 7.60
C TYR A 100 -16.46 -9.74 6.72
N PRO A 101 -16.88 -10.90 7.27
CA PRO A 101 -16.85 -12.18 6.55
C PRO A 101 -17.76 -12.21 5.32
N ASP A 102 -18.88 -11.49 5.37
CA ASP A 102 -19.92 -11.50 4.33
C ASP A 102 -19.67 -10.45 3.22
N LEU A 103 -18.72 -9.54 3.42
CA LEU A 103 -18.41 -8.50 2.44
C LEU A 103 -17.40 -9.01 1.40
N SER A 104 -17.50 -8.51 0.17
CA SER A 104 -16.48 -8.67 -0.85
C SER A 104 -15.18 -7.93 -0.45
N PRO A 105 -14.02 -8.26 -1.04
CA PRO A 105 -12.76 -7.58 -0.73
C PRO A 105 -12.86 -6.04 -0.84
N LYS A 106 -13.43 -5.52 -1.91
CA LYS A 106 -13.59 -4.06 -2.09
C LYS A 106 -14.57 -3.42 -1.11
N GLU A 107 -15.62 -4.12 -0.71
CA GLU A 107 -16.53 -3.64 0.35
C GLU A 107 -15.83 -3.62 1.72
N ARG A 108 -14.94 -4.60 2.01
CA ARG A 108 -14.10 -4.60 3.21
C ARG A 108 -13.17 -3.41 3.25
N GLU A 109 -12.49 -3.14 2.13
CA GLU A 109 -11.64 -1.95 1.97
C GLU A 109 -12.42 -0.66 2.24
N HIS A 110 -13.62 -0.54 1.66
CA HIS A 110 -14.49 0.62 1.89
C HIS A 110 -14.87 0.76 3.36
N ALA A 111 -15.29 -0.33 3.99
CA ALA A 111 -15.74 -0.32 5.38
C ALA A 111 -14.62 0.10 6.35
N ILE A 112 -13.45 -0.54 6.23
CA ILE A 112 -12.33 -0.26 7.14
C ILE A 112 -11.73 1.12 6.88
N THR A 113 -11.60 1.53 5.61
CA THR A 113 -11.03 2.82 5.26
C THR A 113 -11.97 3.98 5.62
N LYS A 114 -13.28 3.77 5.51
CA LYS A 114 -14.28 4.74 6.02
C LYS A 114 -14.16 4.95 7.51
N ALA A 115 -13.91 3.88 8.27
CA ALA A 115 -13.79 3.95 9.74
C ALA A 115 -12.47 4.62 10.19
N HIS A 116 -11.36 4.33 9.53
CA HIS A 116 -10.02 4.75 9.97
C HIS A 116 -9.41 5.87 9.12
N ARG A 117 -9.98 6.20 7.98
CA ARG A 117 -9.56 7.24 7.02
C ARG A 117 -8.29 6.91 6.24
N ALA A 118 -7.30 6.28 6.86
CA ALA A 118 -6.07 5.80 6.26
C ALA A 118 -5.74 4.41 6.80
N VAL A 119 -5.56 3.46 5.91
CA VAL A 119 -5.37 2.04 6.24
C VAL A 119 -4.29 1.44 5.36
N PHE A 120 -3.41 0.64 5.95
CA PHE A 120 -2.52 -0.24 5.20
C PHE A 120 -2.94 -1.68 5.41
N ILE A 121 -3.36 -2.35 4.34
CA ILE A 121 -3.79 -3.75 4.37
C ILE A 121 -2.61 -4.63 4.02
N ILE A 122 -2.17 -5.46 4.97
CA ILE A 122 -1.01 -6.35 4.85
C ILE A 122 -1.47 -7.72 4.31
N GLY A 123 -0.59 -8.41 3.57
CA GLY A 123 -0.82 -9.78 3.11
C GLY A 123 -1.69 -9.88 1.86
N ILE A 124 -1.54 -8.94 0.95
CA ILE A 124 -2.21 -8.98 -0.36
C ILE A 124 -1.58 -10.11 -1.21
N GLY A 125 -2.41 -10.87 -1.91
CA GLY A 125 -1.99 -12.01 -2.72
C GLY A 125 -1.96 -13.35 -1.96
N CYS A 126 -1.98 -13.33 -0.61
CA CYS A 126 -2.06 -14.53 0.21
C CYS A 126 -3.42 -15.22 0.10
N LYS A 127 -3.41 -16.54 0.23
CA LYS A 127 -4.64 -17.32 0.34
C LYS A 127 -5.17 -17.22 1.77
N LEU A 128 -6.35 -16.66 1.92
CA LEU A 128 -7.03 -16.49 3.21
C LEU A 128 -7.74 -17.78 3.65
N SER A 129 -8.24 -17.80 4.89
CA SER A 129 -8.93 -18.95 5.50
C SER A 129 -10.17 -19.40 4.73
N ASN A 130 -10.82 -18.51 3.99
CA ASN A 130 -11.95 -18.85 3.10
C ASN A 130 -11.52 -19.41 1.73
N GLY A 131 -10.22 -19.66 1.52
CA GLY A 131 -9.67 -20.21 0.29
C GLY A 131 -9.49 -19.20 -0.86
N LYS A 132 -9.87 -17.94 -0.66
CA LYS A 132 -9.73 -16.87 -1.67
C LYS A 132 -8.60 -15.91 -1.30
N LYS A 133 -8.11 -15.17 -2.26
CA LYS A 133 -7.20 -14.04 -2.03
C LYS A 133 -8.03 -12.78 -1.76
N HIS A 134 -7.43 -11.81 -1.05
CA HIS A 134 -8.06 -10.49 -0.90
C HIS A 134 -8.03 -9.75 -2.25
N ASP A 135 -6.84 -9.67 -2.84
CA ASP A 135 -6.62 -9.14 -4.19
C ASP A 135 -5.46 -9.87 -4.88
N GLY A 136 -5.25 -9.60 -6.18
CA GLY A 136 -4.15 -10.15 -6.96
C GLY A 136 -2.82 -9.47 -6.63
N ARG A 137 -1.73 -10.26 -6.72
CA ARG A 137 -0.34 -9.78 -6.67
C ARG A 137 0.50 -10.59 -7.63
N ALA A 138 1.50 -9.96 -8.23
CA ALA A 138 2.48 -10.65 -9.06
C ALA A 138 3.31 -11.61 -8.18
N PRO A 139 3.39 -12.92 -8.53
CA PRO A 139 4.01 -13.91 -7.66
C PRO A 139 5.54 -13.88 -7.65
N ASP A 140 6.14 -13.16 -8.58
CA ASP A 140 7.57 -13.03 -8.80
C ASP A 140 8.16 -11.73 -8.25
N TYR A 141 7.37 -10.91 -7.61
CA TYR A 141 7.78 -9.60 -7.14
C TYR A 141 7.67 -9.45 -5.62
N ASP A 142 6.48 -9.61 -5.06
CA ASP A 142 6.21 -9.42 -3.63
C ASP A 142 6.27 -10.72 -2.83
N ASP A 143 6.83 -10.66 -1.63
CA ASP A 143 6.77 -11.75 -0.66
C ASP A 143 5.41 -11.75 0.06
N TYR A 144 4.57 -12.71 -0.28
CA TYR A 144 3.33 -13.02 0.42
C TYR A 144 3.33 -14.40 1.08
N SER A 145 4.50 -15.00 1.27
CA SER A 145 4.68 -16.34 1.84
C SER A 145 5.34 -16.34 3.22
N THR A 146 6.22 -15.39 3.50
CA THR A 146 6.88 -15.27 4.80
C THR A 146 5.87 -15.03 5.89
N ILE A 147 5.94 -15.86 6.94
CA ILE A 147 5.03 -15.80 8.10
C ILE A 147 5.56 -14.80 9.11
N ASP A 148 4.72 -13.88 9.54
CA ASP A 148 5.03 -12.91 10.58
C ASP A 148 4.98 -13.52 12.00
N GLN A 149 5.31 -12.72 13.00
CA GLN A 149 5.28 -13.10 14.42
C GLN A 149 3.87 -13.47 14.94
N ASN A 150 2.81 -13.12 14.21
CA ASN A 150 1.42 -13.45 14.54
C ASN A 150 0.92 -14.69 13.80
N GLY A 151 1.79 -15.34 13.02
CA GLY A 151 1.46 -16.49 12.19
C GLY A 151 0.71 -16.14 10.91
N LEU A 152 0.76 -14.88 10.46
CA LEU A 152 0.09 -14.40 9.26
C LEU A 152 1.11 -14.23 8.11
N PRO A 153 0.78 -14.63 6.89
CA PRO A 153 1.69 -14.58 5.76
C PRO A 153 1.71 -13.22 5.08
N GLY A 154 2.87 -12.81 4.58
CA GLY A 154 3.05 -11.72 3.66
C GLY A 154 3.74 -10.50 4.25
N LEU A 155 4.69 -9.98 3.46
CA LEU A 155 5.47 -8.76 3.75
C LEU A 155 5.17 -7.69 2.70
N ASN A 156 3.92 -7.57 2.30
CA ASN A 156 3.44 -6.60 1.32
C ASN A 156 2.10 -6.02 1.75
N GLY A 157 1.63 -5.00 1.06
CA GLY A 157 0.30 -4.46 1.30
C GLY A 157 -0.01 -3.24 0.45
N ASP A 158 -1.24 -2.76 0.61
CA ASP A 158 -1.78 -1.62 -0.09
C ASP A 158 -2.19 -0.51 0.88
N LEU A 159 -1.78 0.72 0.55
CA LEU A 159 -2.17 1.91 1.28
C LEU A 159 -3.45 2.49 0.67
N LEU A 160 -4.52 2.49 1.46
CA LEU A 160 -5.82 3.01 1.07
C LEU A 160 -6.19 4.23 1.89
N LEU A 161 -6.77 5.22 1.22
CA LEU A 161 -7.33 6.41 1.84
C LEU A 161 -8.82 6.52 1.54
N TRP A 162 -9.56 7.13 2.45
CA TRP A 162 -10.96 7.45 2.23
C TRP A 162 -11.09 8.79 1.51
N ASP A 163 -11.76 8.78 0.37
CA ASP A 163 -12.11 9.99 -0.37
C ASP A 163 -13.52 10.46 0.00
N ASP A 164 -13.60 11.65 0.58
CA ASP A 164 -14.87 12.24 0.99
C ASP A 164 -15.72 12.75 -0.18
N VAL A 165 -15.09 13.06 -1.30
CA VAL A 165 -15.80 13.53 -2.49
C VAL A 165 -16.46 12.36 -3.21
N LEU A 166 -15.70 11.29 -3.46
CA LEU A 166 -16.17 10.10 -4.15
C LEU A 166 -16.88 9.10 -3.21
N GLN A 167 -16.82 9.32 -1.88
CA GLN A 167 -17.40 8.44 -0.84
C GLN A 167 -16.95 6.98 -0.99
N ARG A 168 -15.65 6.79 -1.21
CA ARG A 168 -15.05 5.46 -1.41
C ARG A 168 -13.60 5.41 -0.96
N SER A 169 -13.08 4.20 -0.78
CA SER A 169 -11.65 3.98 -0.64
C SER A 169 -10.93 4.17 -1.97
N ILE A 170 -9.73 4.73 -1.91
CA ILE A 170 -8.81 4.86 -3.03
C ILE A 170 -7.49 4.24 -2.62
N GLU A 171 -6.95 3.36 -3.44
CA GLU A 171 -5.59 2.86 -3.30
C GLU A 171 -4.62 3.90 -3.85
N LEU A 172 -3.69 4.35 -3.01
CA LEU A 172 -2.67 5.32 -3.40
C LEU A 172 -1.31 4.71 -3.66
N SER A 173 -0.99 3.64 -3.00
CA SER A 173 0.33 3.03 -3.10
C SER A 173 0.27 1.57 -2.72
N SER A 174 1.08 0.81 -3.39
CA SER A 174 1.29 -0.61 -3.22
C SER A 174 2.76 -0.83 -2.96
N MET A 175 3.13 -1.59 -1.95
CA MET A 175 4.52 -1.84 -1.62
C MET A 175 4.71 -3.15 -0.86
N GLY A 176 5.92 -3.69 -0.95
CA GLY A 176 6.27 -4.92 -0.26
C GLY A 176 7.76 -5.15 -0.20
N ILE A 177 8.16 -6.17 0.53
CA ILE A 177 9.51 -6.72 0.48
C ILE A 177 9.52 -7.75 -0.62
N SER A 178 10.42 -7.59 -1.60
CA SER A 178 10.50 -8.51 -2.74
C SER A 178 10.98 -9.90 -2.31
N VAL A 179 10.61 -10.92 -3.08
CA VAL A 179 11.26 -12.22 -3.02
C VAL A 179 12.69 -12.09 -3.53
N ASP A 180 13.64 -12.83 -2.93
CA ASP A 180 15.04 -12.85 -3.36
C ASP A 180 15.23 -13.67 -4.63
#